data_8639674e13dd478386c7edff0e423b8e
#
_entry.id   8639674e13dd478386c7edff0e423b8e
#
_cell.length_a   1.000
_cell.length_b   1.000
_cell.length_c   1.000
_cell.angle_alpha   90.00
_cell.angle_beta   90.00
_cell.angle_gamma   90.00
#
_symmetry.space_group_name_H-M   'P 1'
#
loop_
_entity.id
_entity.type
_entity.pdbx_description
1 polymer ?
#
loop_
_entity_poly.entity_id
_entity_poly.type
_entity_poly.pdbx_seq_one_letter_code
_entity_poly.pdbx_strand_id
1 'polypeptide(L)'
;MVKRPRRSPKGVIVGETSIERGRNARARLLAAARELIGELGWSAVSTRTVAERAGVRSGLVHYHFDSLQALLRHAALAEVQRVLDDTRALLAGTASPSDGIERMLLDLGQYDGADSASLLFVETYLAATRDPDVRQGMSALVADFRRSLSEELSRSGHPRPRAAASMVMALFDGFVLHRGLDQGLSAEHIAPLLRRITNTEEIHITNTEENGEQR
;
A
#
# COMPACT_ATOMS: atom_id res chain seq x y z
N MET A 1 -9.75 52.62 46.94
CA MET A 1 -8.50 51.85 46.58
C MET A 1 -8.95 50.77 45.59
N VAL A 2 -8.88 51.06 44.26
CA VAL A 2 -9.43 50.21 43.19
C VAL A 2 -8.29 49.36 42.66
N LYS A 3 -8.40 48.01 42.80
CA LYS A 3 -7.43 47.04 42.30
C LYS A 3 -7.57 46.89 40.78
N ARG A 4 -6.52 47.25 40.02
CA ARG A 4 -6.42 47.01 38.56
C ARG A 4 -6.28 45.51 38.27
N PRO A 5 -6.95 44.94 37.26
CA PRO A 5 -6.77 43.56 36.88
C PRO A 5 -5.39 43.37 36.22
N ARG A 6 -4.72 42.25 36.56
CA ARG A 6 -3.46 41.80 35.94
C ARG A 6 -3.72 41.37 34.51
N ARG A 7 -2.98 41.95 33.55
CA ARG A 7 -2.94 41.48 32.17
C ARG A 7 -2.33 40.09 32.13
N SER A 8 -3.05 39.10 31.55
CA SER A 8 -2.52 37.80 31.20
C SER A 8 -1.44 37.95 30.12
N PRO A 9 -0.37 37.13 30.15
CA PRO A 9 0.65 37.15 29.10
C PRO A 9 0.04 36.66 27.78
N LYS A 10 0.23 37.45 26.71
CA LYS A 10 -0.11 37.06 25.32
C LYS A 10 0.64 35.79 25.02
N GLY A 11 -0.11 34.72 24.67
CA GLY A 11 0.46 33.48 24.13
C GLY A 11 1.34 33.83 22.92
N VAL A 12 2.60 33.45 23.02
CA VAL A 12 3.54 33.50 21.89
C VAL A 12 3.04 32.49 20.87
N ILE A 13 2.42 32.95 19.80
CA ILE A 13 2.20 32.15 18.60
C ILE A 13 3.60 31.92 18.02
N VAL A 14 4.18 30.76 18.28
CA VAL A 14 5.45 30.35 17.66
C VAL A 14 5.16 30.21 16.16
N GLY A 15 5.57 31.18 15.39
CA GLY A 15 5.43 31.18 13.94
C GLY A 15 6.20 30.00 13.36
N GLU A 16 5.54 29.24 12.47
CA GLU A 16 6.12 28.10 11.75
C GLU A 16 7.46 28.49 11.11
N THR A 17 8.52 27.71 11.38
CA THR A 17 9.85 27.99 10.85
C THR A 17 9.88 27.82 9.33
N SER A 18 10.86 28.43 8.65
CA SER A 18 11.03 28.29 7.19
C SER A 18 11.23 26.80 6.79
N ILE A 19 11.89 26.01 7.64
CA ILE A 19 12.12 24.57 7.43
C ILE A 19 10.81 23.79 7.57
N GLU A 20 9.99 24.10 8.55
CA GLU A 20 8.68 23.48 8.75
C GLU A 20 7.74 23.79 7.60
N ARG A 21 7.70 25.03 7.12
CA ARG A 21 6.93 25.42 5.93
C ARG A 21 7.37 24.65 4.69
N GLY A 22 8.68 24.45 4.50
CA GLY A 22 9.21 23.65 3.40
C GLY A 22 8.79 22.17 3.48
N ARG A 23 8.88 21.56 4.65
CA ARG A 23 8.42 20.17 4.87
C ARG A 23 6.91 20.01 4.64
N ASN A 24 6.12 20.96 5.14
CA ASN A 24 4.67 20.96 4.97
C ASN A 24 4.28 21.14 3.49
N ALA A 25 4.96 22.01 2.74
CA ALA A 25 4.73 22.16 1.30
C ALA A 25 5.06 20.87 0.54
N ARG A 26 6.20 20.21 0.85
CA ARG A 26 6.58 18.93 0.24
C ARG A 26 5.57 17.81 0.55
N ALA A 27 5.09 17.70 1.78
CA ALA A 27 4.09 16.72 2.19
C ALA A 27 2.76 16.93 1.44
N ARG A 28 2.31 18.18 1.30
CA ARG A 28 1.09 18.53 0.55
C ARG A 28 1.21 18.20 -0.94
N LEU A 29 2.38 18.42 -1.55
CA LEU A 29 2.64 18.04 -2.93
C LEU A 29 2.57 16.54 -3.15
N LEU A 30 3.14 15.74 -2.24
CA LEU A 30 3.06 14.28 -2.29
C LEU A 30 1.63 13.77 -2.12
N ALA A 31 0.88 14.32 -1.16
CA ALA A 31 -0.52 13.96 -0.95
C ALA A 31 -1.38 14.29 -2.20
N ALA A 32 -1.23 15.49 -2.74
CA ALA A 32 -1.93 15.91 -3.96
C ALA A 32 -1.58 15.03 -5.17
N ALA A 33 -0.32 14.67 -5.34
CA ALA A 33 0.11 13.79 -6.43
C ALA A 33 -0.51 12.40 -6.29
N ARG A 34 -0.52 11.82 -5.08
CA ARG A 34 -1.15 10.53 -4.78
C ARG A 34 -2.64 10.53 -5.16
N GLU A 35 -3.40 11.51 -4.70
CA GLU A 35 -4.83 11.65 -5.01
C GLU A 35 -5.06 11.78 -6.52
N LEU A 36 -4.31 12.65 -7.19
CA LEU A 36 -4.47 12.91 -8.62
C LEU A 36 -4.10 11.72 -9.50
N ILE A 37 -3.12 10.89 -9.10
CA ILE A 37 -2.81 9.63 -9.82
C ILE A 37 -4.03 8.71 -9.80
N GLY A 38 -4.69 8.52 -8.65
CA GLY A 38 -5.88 7.67 -8.56
C GLY A 38 -7.11 8.26 -9.25
N GLU A 39 -7.26 9.59 -9.27
CA GLU A 39 -8.43 10.25 -9.86
C GLU A 39 -8.34 10.43 -11.38
N LEU A 40 -7.17 10.79 -11.89
CA LEU A 40 -6.98 11.21 -13.28
C LEU A 40 -6.15 10.23 -14.12
N GLY A 41 -5.45 9.31 -13.47
CA GLY A 41 -4.42 8.48 -14.08
C GLY A 41 -3.06 9.20 -14.19
N TRP A 42 -1.98 8.40 -14.19
CA TRP A 42 -0.60 8.90 -14.16
C TRP A 42 -0.26 9.94 -15.23
N SER A 43 -0.68 9.70 -16.46
CA SER A 43 -0.34 10.55 -17.61
C SER A 43 -1.11 11.87 -17.66
N ALA A 44 -2.24 11.99 -17.01
CA ALA A 44 -3.04 13.22 -16.99
C ALA A 44 -2.64 14.19 -15.88
N VAL A 45 -1.79 13.76 -14.94
CA VAL A 45 -1.31 14.64 -13.86
C VAL A 45 -0.29 15.64 -14.40
N SER A 46 -0.45 16.91 -14.05
CA SER A 46 0.43 18.01 -14.44
C SER A 46 0.97 18.76 -13.22
N THR A 47 2.09 19.47 -13.39
CA THR A 47 2.66 20.36 -12.36
C THR A 47 1.63 21.37 -11.86
N ARG A 48 0.78 21.87 -12.76
CA ARG A 48 -0.27 22.83 -12.45
C ARG A 48 -1.34 22.20 -11.56
N THR A 49 -1.89 21.04 -11.97
CA THR A 49 -2.95 20.37 -11.20
C THR A 49 -2.48 19.93 -9.81
N VAL A 50 -1.23 19.47 -9.69
CA VAL A 50 -0.64 19.13 -8.39
C VAL A 50 -0.49 20.37 -7.50
N ALA A 51 0.03 21.47 -8.04
CA ALA A 51 0.22 22.72 -7.28
C ALA A 51 -1.13 23.31 -6.82
N GLU A 52 -2.14 23.31 -7.68
CA GLU A 52 -3.50 23.75 -7.37
C GLU A 52 -4.12 22.90 -6.26
N ARG A 53 -4.07 21.56 -6.38
CA ARG A 53 -4.57 20.61 -5.36
C ARG A 53 -3.84 20.77 -4.02
N ALA A 54 -2.52 20.92 -4.06
CA ALA A 54 -1.69 21.14 -2.88
C ALA A 54 -1.86 22.54 -2.26
N GLY A 55 -2.50 23.50 -2.94
CA GLY A 55 -2.65 24.87 -2.51
C GLY A 55 -1.30 25.59 -2.38
N VAL A 56 -0.37 25.33 -3.32
CA VAL A 56 0.95 25.96 -3.37
C VAL A 56 1.20 26.59 -4.73
N ARG A 57 2.24 27.43 -4.83
CA ARG A 57 2.68 27.96 -6.12
C ARG A 57 3.36 26.85 -6.93
N SER A 58 3.14 26.82 -8.26
CA SER A 58 3.70 25.80 -9.15
C SER A 58 5.23 25.72 -9.12
N GLY A 59 5.92 26.83 -8.88
CA GLY A 59 7.38 26.85 -8.72
C GLY A 59 7.90 26.02 -7.55
N LEU A 60 7.06 25.76 -6.52
CA LEU A 60 7.47 24.90 -5.40
C LEU A 60 7.58 23.43 -5.79
N VAL A 61 6.93 22.97 -6.85
CA VAL A 61 7.12 21.61 -7.38
C VAL A 61 8.58 21.43 -7.80
N HIS A 62 9.10 22.33 -8.62
CA HIS A 62 10.50 22.30 -9.09
C HIS A 62 11.53 22.64 -8.01
N TYR A 63 11.10 23.31 -6.94
CA TYR A 63 11.97 23.55 -5.78
C TYR A 63 12.19 22.27 -4.94
N HIS A 64 11.16 21.41 -4.83
CA HIS A 64 11.19 20.21 -3.99
C HIS A 64 11.50 18.91 -4.75
N PHE A 65 11.30 18.89 -6.06
CA PHE A 65 11.46 17.70 -6.90
C PHE A 65 12.11 18.05 -8.24
N ASP A 66 13.03 17.21 -8.69
CA ASP A 66 13.77 17.42 -9.94
C ASP A 66 12.87 17.46 -11.17
N SER A 67 11.73 16.76 -11.11
CA SER A 67 10.72 16.73 -12.16
C SER A 67 9.35 16.37 -11.62
N LEU A 68 8.30 16.56 -12.42
CA LEU A 68 6.96 16.04 -12.12
C LEU A 68 7.00 14.52 -11.99
N GLN A 69 7.72 13.81 -12.87
CA GLN A 69 7.83 12.34 -12.80
C GLN A 69 8.50 11.89 -11.51
N ALA A 70 9.52 12.59 -11.03
CA ALA A 70 10.12 12.32 -9.73
C ALA A 70 9.13 12.50 -8.57
N LEU A 71 8.30 13.54 -8.61
CA LEU A 71 7.23 13.75 -7.62
C LEU A 71 6.20 12.61 -7.66
N LEU A 72 5.68 12.24 -8.83
CA LEU A 72 4.69 11.18 -8.99
C LEU A 72 5.24 9.84 -8.51
N ARG A 73 6.48 9.50 -8.90
CA ARG A 73 7.18 8.30 -8.44
C ARG A 73 7.30 8.25 -6.92
N HIS A 74 7.75 9.32 -6.29
CA HIS A 74 7.85 9.37 -4.82
C HIS A 74 6.48 9.21 -4.15
N ALA A 75 5.44 9.86 -4.67
CA ALA A 75 4.10 9.79 -4.10
C ALA A 75 3.52 8.37 -4.20
N ALA A 76 3.62 7.75 -5.38
CA ALA A 76 3.09 6.42 -5.63
C ALA A 76 3.82 5.33 -4.83
N LEU A 77 5.16 5.32 -4.87
CA LEU A 77 5.96 4.33 -4.14
C LEU A 77 5.81 4.47 -2.63
N ALA A 78 5.69 5.70 -2.11
CA ALA A 78 5.43 5.91 -0.68
C ALA A 78 4.06 5.37 -0.26
N GLU A 79 3.04 5.48 -1.10
CA GLU A 79 1.72 4.92 -0.82
C GLU A 79 1.73 3.39 -0.87
N VAL A 80 2.36 2.79 -1.88
CA VAL A 80 2.53 1.33 -1.94
C VAL A 80 3.28 0.82 -0.69
N GLN A 81 4.38 1.49 -0.30
CA GLN A 81 5.12 1.14 0.92
C GLN A 81 4.22 1.20 2.16
N ARG A 82 3.43 2.27 2.31
CA ARG A 82 2.50 2.43 3.44
C ARG A 82 1.49 1.29 3.51
N VAL A 83 0.86 0.94 2.38
CA VAL A 83 -0.10 -0.17 2.31
C VAL A 83 0.55 -1.50 2.69
N LEU A 84 1.77 -1.76 2.20
CA LEU A 84 2.51 -2.98 2.54
C LEU A 84 2.92 -3.02 4.02
N ASP A 85 3.25 -1.87 4.62
CA ASP A 85 3.59 -1.79 6.06
C ASP A 85 2.37 -1.99 6.94
N ASP A 86 1.22 -1.40 6.60
CA ASP A 86 -0.06 -1.63 7.28
C ASP A 86 -0.45 -3.11 7.21
N THR A 87 -0.23 -3.74 6.05
CA THR A 87 -0.48 -5.15 5.83
C THR A 87 0.44 -6.05 6.68
N ARG A 88 1.73 -5.72 6.80
CA ARG A 88 2.65 -6.43 7.72
C ARG A 88 2.21 -6.32 9.17
N ALA A 89 1.78 -5.13 9.60
CA ALA A 89 1.28 -4.92 10.96
C ALA A 89 0.03 -5.77 11.24
N LEU A 90 -0.85 -5.89 10.25
CA LEU A 90 -2.02 -6.76 10.35
C LEU A 90 -1.63 -8.24 10.48
N LEU A 91 -0.70 -8.74 9.66
CA LEU A 91 -0.18 -10.10 9.75
C LEU A 91 0.41 -10.40 11.13
N ALA A 92 1.25 -9.49 11.65
CA ALA A 92 1.88 -9.65 12.96
C ALA A 92 0.88 -9.69 14.13
N GLY A 93 -0.32 -9.14 13.95
CA GLY A 93 -1.40 -9.13 14.95
C GLY A 93 -2.31 -10.36 14.96
N THR A 94 -2.08 -11.34 14.08
CA THR A 94 -2.94 -12.54 13.94
C THR A 94 -2.35 -13.77 14.62
N ALA A 95 -3.22 -14.76 14.93
CA ALA A 95 -2.81 -15.99 15.61
C ALA A 95 -1.97 -16.92 14.70
N SER A 96 -2.21 -16.87 13.39
CA SER A 96 -1.46 -17.63 12.39
C SER A 96 -1.27 -16.83 11.11
N PRO A 97 -0.25 -17.14 10.28
CA PRO A 97 -0.10 -16.51 8.96
C PRO A 97 -1.32 -16.71 8.05
N SER A 98 -1.97 -17.88 8.13
CA SER A 98 -3.18 -18.17 7.34
C SER A 98 -4.35 -17.27 7.73
N ASP A 99 -4.56 -17.02 9.03
CA ASP A 99 -5.58 -16.08 9.50
C ASP A 99 -5.29 -14.65 9.03
N GLY A 100 -4.02 -14.27 9.05
CA GLY A 100 -3.57 -12.96 8.58
C GLY A 100 -3.79 -12.76 7.08
N ILE A 101 -3.43 -13.75 6.27
CA ILE A 101 -3.61 -13.75 4.81
C ILE A 101 -5.10 -13.72 4.44
N GLU A 102 -5.93 -14.51 5.13
CA GLU A 102 -7.39 -14.49 4.98
C GLU A 102 -7.94 -13.11 5.30
N ARG A 103 -7.53 -12.52 6.42
CA ARG A 103 -7.95 -11.18 6.83
C ARG A 103 -7.54 -10.10 5.81
N MET A 104 -6.32 -10.19 5.27
CA MET A 104 -5.86 -9.28 4.21
C MET A 104 -6.76 -9.33 2.99
N LEU A 105 -7.19 -10.51 2.55
CA LEU A 105 -8.10 -10.64 1.42
C LEU A 105 -9.47 -10.04 1.73
N LEU A 106 -10.01 -10.29 2.94
CA LEU A 106 -11.29 -9.72 3.37
C LEU A 106 -11.23 -8.19 3.48
N ASP A 107 -10.15 -7.62 4.00
CA ASP A 107 -9.95 -6.18 4.04
C ASP A 107 -9.82 -5.59 2.63
N LEU A 108 -9.15 -6.30 1.71
CA LEU A 108 -9.07 -5.91 0.30
C LEU A 108 -10.45 -5.97 -0.38
N GLY A 109 -11.31 -6.88 0.02
CA GLY A 109 -12.69 -6.99 -0.45
C GLY A 109 -13.61 -5.82 -0.09
N GLN A 110 -13.18 -4.94 0.83
CA GLN A 110 -13.91 -3.71 1.16
C GLN A 110 -13.80 -2.64 0.05
N TYR A 111 -12.83 -2.77 -0.83
CA TYR A 111 -12.62 -1.86 -1.96
C TYR A 111 -13.38 -2.36 -3.19
N ASP A 112 -13.90 -1.44 -3.99
CA ASP A 112 -14.68 -1.79 -5.20
C ASP A 112 -13.79 -1.92 -6.46
N GLY A 113 -12.49 -1.68 -6.35
CA GLY A 113 -11.52 -1.71 -7.43
C GLY A 113 -11.56 -0.47 -8.34
N ALA A 114 -12.58 0.38 -8.21
CA ALA A 114 -12.70 1.67 -8.88
C ALA A 114 -12.38 2.84 -7.95
N ASP A 115 -12.11 2.58 -6.68
CA ASP A 115 -11.70 3.58 -5.71
C ASP A 115 -10.28 4.11 -5.99
N SER A 116 -9.99 5.31 -5.48
CA SER A 116 -8.73 6.02 -5.77
C SER A 116 -7.48 5.25 -5.32
N ALA A 117 -7.55 4.42 -4.28
CA ALA A 117 -6.42 3.65 -3.80
C ALA A 117 -6.13 2.46 -4.73
N SER A 118 -7.18 1.73 -5.17
CA SER A 118 -7.08 0.65 -6.14
C SER A 118 -6.56 1.17 -7.48
N LEU A 119 -7.10 2.28 -7.97
CA LEU A 119 -6.67 2.89 -9.23
C LEU A 119 -5.22 3.41 -9.15
N LEU A 120 -4.79 3.98 -8.03
CA LEU A 120 -3.39 4.38 -7.84
C LEU A 120 -2.44 3.18 -7.95
N PHE A 121 -2.80 2.02 -7.36
CA PHE A 121 -1.99 0.81 -7.47
C PHE A 121 -1.87 0.36 -8.93
N VAL A 122 -2.98 0.30 -9.67
CA VAL A 122 -3.02 -0.07 -11.09
C VAL A 122 -2.18 0.90 -11.94
N GLU A 123 -2.34 2.20 -11.75
CA GLU A 123 -1.58 3.24 -12.45
C GLU A 123 -0.08 3.16 -12.14
N THR A 124 0.29 2.86 -10.90
CA THR A 124 1.69 2.66 -10.51
C THR A 124 2.28 1.43 -11.18
N TYR A 125 1.52 0.33 -11.26
CA TYR A 125 1.93 -0.88 -11.98
C TYR A 125 2.12 -0.61 -13.48
N LEU A 126 1.19 0.10 -14.12
CA LEU A 126 1.31 0.50 -15.52
C LEU A 126 2.51 1.44 -15.75
N ALA A 127 2.74 2.40 -14.87
CA ALA A 127 3.92 3.26 -14.92
C ALA A 127 5.22 2.45 -14.81
N ALA A 128 5.27 1.43 -13.95
CA ALA A 128 6.43 0.54 -13.80
C ALA A 128 6.77 -0.25 -15.08
N THR A 129 5.81 -0.47 -15.98
CA THR A 129 6.10 -1.10 -17.29
C THR A 129 6.87 -0.21 -18.25
N ARG A 130 6.83 1.12 -18.04
CA ARG A 130 7.39 2.14 -18.95
C ARG A 130 8.54 2.93 -18.34
N ASP A 131 8.56 3.11 -17.01
CA ASP A 131 9.58 3.85 -16.26
C ASP A 131 10.47 2.87 -15.46
N PRO A 132 11.78 2.76 -15.78
CA PRO A 132 12.71 1.88 -15.10
C PRO A 132 12.85 2.18 -13.60
N ASP A 133 12.79 3.44 -13.19
CA ASP A 133 12.94 3.83 -11.79
C ASP A 133 11.69 3.46 -10.96
N VAL A 134 10.48 3.64 -11.54
CA VAL A 134 9.23 3.17 -10.92
C VAL A 134 9.27 1.65 -10.78
N ARG A 135 9.69 0.94 -11.86
CA ARG A 135 9.81 -0.52 -11.85
C ARG A 135 10.78 -1.01 -10.77
N GLN A 136 11.94 -0.40 -10.66
CA GLN A 136 12.92 -0.76 -9.65
C GLN A 136 12.37 -0.58 -8.24
N GLY A 137 11.74 0.58 -7.95
CA GLY A 137 11.11 0.85 -6.66
C GLY A 137 10.01 -0.14 -6.34
N MET A 138 9.06 -0.34 -7.27
CA MET A 138 7.94 -1.27 -7.09
C MET A 138 8.43 -2.71 -6.88
N SER A 139 9.39 -3.18 -7.71
CA SER A 139 9.96 -4.52 -7.59
C SER A 139 10.64 -4.74 -6.24
N ALA A 140 11.34 -3.75 -5.72
CA ALA A 140 11.98 -3.83 -4.40
C ALA A 140 10.95 -3.98 -3.29
N LEU A 141 9.88 -3.17 -3.30
CA LEU A 141 8.80 -3.20 -2.31
C LEU A 141 8.07 -4.56 -2.31
N VAL A 142 7.69 -5.04 -3.50
CA VAL A 142 7.00 -6.33 -3.67
C VAL A 142 7.90 -7.49 -3.26
N ALA A 143 9.18 -7.47 -3.63
CA ALA A 143 10.13 -8.52 -3.25
C ALA A 143 10.36 -8.57 -1.74
N ASP A 144 10.44 -7.41 -1.09
CA ASP A 144 10.61 -7.32 0.36
C ASP A 144 9.38 -7.85 1.12
N PHE A 145 8.18 -7.44 0.71
CA PHE A 145 6.95 -7.95 1.31
C PHE A 145 6.80 -9.47 1.11
N ARG A 146 7.03 -9.98 -0.10
CA ARG A 146 6.98 -11.41 -0.40
C ARG A 146 7.98 -12.21 0.43
N ARG A 147 9.18 -11.67 0.68
CA ARG A 147 10.17 -12.29 1.57
C ARG A 147 9.65 -12.38 3.00
N SER A 148 9.14 -11.28 3.55
CA SER A 148 8.55 -11.25 4.90
C SER A 148 7.43 -12.29 5.04
N LEU A 149 6.51 -12.36 4.06
CA LEU A 149 5.43 -13.34 4.05
C LEU A 149 5.95 -14.78 3.99
N SER A 150 6.97 -15.02 3.17
CA SER A 150 7.61 -16.34 3.09
C SER A 150 8.27 -16.75 4.41
N GLU A 151 8.88 -15.83 5.13
CA GLU A 151 9.49 -16.07 6.44
C GLU A 151 8.44 -16.40 7.50
N GLU A 152 7.29 -15.71 7.50
CA GLU A 152 6.16 -16.03 8.39
C GLU A 152 5.61 -17.44 8.12
N LEU A 153 5.35 -17.77 6.86
CA LEU A 153 4.90 -19.11 6.46
C LEU A 153 5.94 -20.18 6.79
N SER A 154 7.23 -19.90 6.67
CA SER A 154 8.30 -20.82 7.04
C SER A 154 8.32 -21.08 8.55
N ARG A 155 8.14 -20.05 9.37
CA ARG A 155 8.07 -20.18 10.84
C ARG A 155 6.87 -20.99 11.31
N SER A 156 5.76 -20.94 10.57
CA SER A 156 4.59 -21.79 10.85
C SER A 156 4.72 -23.22 10.33
N GLY A 157 5.86 -23.57 9.69
CA GLY A 157 6.11 -24.92 9.17
C GLY A 157 5.52 -25.21 7.79
N HIS A 158 5.12 -24.19 7.02
CA HIS A 158 4.58 -24.39 5.67
C HIS A 158 5.62 -25.07 4.75
N PRO A 159 5.27 -26.18 4.02
CA PRO A 159 6.26 -26.98 3.27
C PRO A 159 6.85 -26.25 2.06
N ARG A 160 6.14 -25.26 1.50
CA ARG A 160 6.57 -24.49 0.32
C ARG A 160 6.39 -22.97 0.52
N PRO A 161 7.03 -22.35 1.52
CA PRO A 161 6.69 -20.99 1.95
C PRO A 161 6.91 -19.94 0.85
N ARG A 162 7.98 -20.09 0.03
CA ARG A 162 8.27 -19.15 -1.08
C ARG A 162 7.22 -19.22 -2.19
N ALA A 163 6.78 -20.43 -2.53
CA ALA A 163 5.76 -20.62 -3.56
C ALA A 163 4.40 -20.09 -3.08
N ALA A 164 4.02 -20.41 -1.83
CA ALA A 164 2.79 -19.92 -1.22
C ALA A 164 2.77 -18.38 -1.15
N ALA A 165 3.84 -17.75 -0.69
CA ALA A 165 3.96 -16.29 -0.66
C ALA A 165 3.82 -15.65 -2.07
N SER A 166 4.43 -16.26 -3.09
CA SER A 166 4.33 -15.77 -4.48
C SER A 166 2.90 -15.90 -5.02
N MET A 167 2.22 -16.99 -4.69
CA MET A 167 0.85 -17.23 -5.10
C MET A 167 -0.14 -16.28 -4.41
N VAL A 168 0.04 -16.04 -3.11
CA VAL A 168 -0.77 -15.07 -2.34
C VAL A 168 -0.64 -13.68 -2.97
N MET A 169 0.58 -13.23 -3.28
CA MET A 169 0.80 -11.94 -3.93
C MET A 169 0.12 -11.84 -5.29
N ALA A 170 0.28 -12.85 -6.14
CA ALA A 170 -0.35 -12.88 -7.46
C ALA A 170 -1.89 -12.92 -7.37
N LEU A 171 -2.45 -13.58 -6.34
CA LEU A 171 -3.88 -13.59 -6.09
C LEU A 171 -4.38 -12.21 -5.68
N PHE A 172 -3.68 -11.52 -4.79
CA PHE A 172 -4.07 -10.18 -4.36
C PHE A 172 -4.01 -9.17 -5.48
N ASP A 173 -2.93 -9.18 -6.27
CA ASP A 173 -2.82 -8.32 -7.47
C ASP A 173 -3.97 -8.59 -8.45
N GLY A 174 -4.24 -9.88 -8.72
CA GLY A 174 -5.35 -10.30 -9.56
C GLY A 174 -6.71 -9.91 -8.99
N PHE A 175 -6.91 -10.04 -7.67
CA PHE A 175 -8.17 -9.66 -7.01
C PHE A 175 -8.46 -8.18 -7.18
N VAL A 176 -7.48 -7.28 -6.93
CA VAL A 176 -7.64 -5.82 -7.12
C VAL A 176 -8.02 -5.50 -8.56
N LEU A 177 -7.33 -6.09 -9.55
CA LEU A 177 -7.58 -5.84 -10.95
C LEU A 177 -8.97 -6.33 -11.39
N HIS A 178 -9.35 -7.54 -10.98
CA HIS A 178 -10.63 -8.15 -11.37
C HIS A 178 -11.83 -7.53 -10.65
N ARG A 179 -11.65 -7.06 -9.41
CA ARG A 179 -12.73 -6.45 -8.62
C ARG A 179 -13.31 -5.21 -9.30
N GLY A 180 -12.45 -4.42 -9.97
CA GLY A 180 -12.90 -3.25 -10.76
C GLY A 180 -13.68 -3.62 -12.04
N LEU A 181 -13.57 -4.86 -12.51
CA LEU A 181 -14.27 -5.35 -13.70
C LEU A 181 -15.50 -6.20 -13.37
N ASP A 182 -15.45 -6.93 -12.25
CA ASP A 182 -16.50 -7.84 -11.81
C ASP A 182 -16.88 -7.59 -10.36
N GLN A 183 -17.97 -6.87 -10.14
CA GLN A 183 -18.51 -6.58 -8.81
C GLN A 183 -19.03 -7.85 -8.09
N GLY A 184 -19.24 -8.96 -8.80
CA GLY A 184 -19.60 -10.26 -8.25
C GLY A 184 -18.43 -11.02 -7.63
N LEU A 185 -17.18 -10.61 -7.92
CA LEU A 185 -15.99 -11.23 -7.32
C LEU A 185 -15.97 -10.93 -5.80
N SER A 186 -16.08 -11.98 -4.98
CA SER A 186 -16.22 -11.87 -3.52
C SER A 186 -14.97 -12.41 -2.82
N ALA A 187 -14.42 -11.62 -1.91
CA ALA A 187 -13.32 -12.04 -1.05
C ALA A 187 -13.73 -13.21 -0.15
N GLU A 188 -14.98 -13.20 0.34
CA GLU A 188 -15.54 -14.22 1.24
C GLU A 188 -15.61 -15.60 0.56
N HIS A 189 -15.83 -15.65 -0.75
CA HIS A 189 -15.83 -16.91 -1.51
C HIS A 189 -14.41 -17.46 -1.74
N ILE A 190 -13.42 -16.59 -1.83
CA ILE A 190 -12.02 -16.97 -2.10
C ILE A 190 -11.27 -17.27 -0.80
N ALA A 191 -11.57 -16.57 0.28
CA ALA A 191 -10.85 -16.64 1.55
C ALA A 191 -10.71 -18.07 2.11
N PRO A 192 -11.74 -18.93 2.11
CA PRO A 192 -11.61 -20.30 2.59
C PRO A 192 -10.62 -21.15 1.76
N LEU A 193 -10.59 -20.95 0.44
CA LEU A 193 -9.64 -21.66 -0.44
C LEU A 193 -8.21 -21.16 -0.20
N LEU A 194 -8.03 -19.86 -0.05
CA LEU A 194 -6.74 -19.27 0.25
C LEU A 194 -6.21 -19.78 1.60
N ARG A 195 -7.07 -19.87 2.62
CA ARG A 195 -6.72 -20.43 3.92
C ARG A 195 -6.22 -21.86 3.82
N ARG A 196 -6.89 -22.73 3.05
CA ARG A 196 -6.46 -24.13 2.84
C ARG A 196 -5.06 -24.22 2.22
N ILE A 197 -4.75 -23.34 1.28
CA ILE A 197 -3.46 -23.32 0.60
C ILE A 197 -2.32 -22.82 1.52
N THR A 198 -2.64 -21.97 2.48
CA THR A 198 -1.68 -21.36 3.41
C THR A 198 -1.62 -22.04 4.76
N ASN A 199 -2.58 -22.93 5.08
CA ASN A 199 -2.63 -23.67 6.33
C ASN A 199 -1.74 -24.92 6.28
N THR A 200 -0.91 -25.08 7.29
CA THR A 200 0.06 -26.18 7.41
C THR A 200 -0.58 -27.51 7.74
N GLU A 201 -1.67 -27.50 8.51
CA GLU A 201 -2.31 -28.72 9.01
C GLU A 201 -2.98 -29.53 7.90
N GLU A 202 -3.64 -28.88 6.95
CA GLU A 202 -4.32 -29.56 5.83
C GLU A 202 -3.36 -30.15 4.79
N ILE A 203 -2.15 -29.59 4.64
CA ILE A 203 -1.15 -30.07 3.67
C ILE A 203 -0.51 -31.40 4.14
N HIS A 204 -0.39 -31.61 5.45
CA HIS A 204 0.16 -32.85 5.99
C HIS A 204 -0.77 -34.05 5.83
N ILE A 205 -2.09 -33.88 5.86
CA ILE A 205 -3.08 -34.95 5.70
C ILE A 205 -3.01 -35.56 4.31
N THR A 206 -2.91 -34.72 3.26
CA THR A 206 -2.82 -35.19 1.85
C THR A 206 -1.53 -35.96 1.55
N ASN A 207 -0.40 -35.59 2.15
CA ASN A 207 0.86 -36.31 1.94
C ASN A 207 0.91 -37.67 2.69
N THR A 208 0.11 -37.87 3.72
CA THR A 208 0.07 -39.13 4.48
C THR A 208 -0.81 -40.16 3.77
N GLU A 209 -1.86 -39.75 3.08
CA GLU A 209 -2.73 -40.62 2.31
C GLU A 209 -2.05 -41.14 1.04
N GLU A 210 -1.31 -40.31 0.30
CA GLU A 210 -0.56 -40.73 -0.91
C GLU A 210 0.57 -41.72 -0.60
N ASN A 211 1.18 -41.70 0.58
CA ASN A 211 2.22 -42.67 0.99
C ASN A 211 1.66 -43.94 1.62
N GLY A 212 0.39 -43.99 1.96
CA GLY A 212 -0.27 -45.16 2.53
C GLY A 212 -0.73 -46.19 1.48
N GLU A 213 -0.95 -45.79 0.22
CA GLU A 213 -1.43 -46.69 -0.84
C GLU A 213 -0.30 -47.37 -1.65
N GLN A 214 0.99 -47.13 -1.34
CA GLN A 214 2.14 -47.76 -2.02
C GLN A 214 2.89 -48.82 -1.18
N ARG A 215 2.25 -49.44 -0.17
CA ARG A 215 2.83 -50.57 0.56
C ARG A 215 2.04 -51.83 0.41
#